data_ad51ee78fde2b2de568e510925c762a9
#
_entry.id   ad51ee78fde2b2de568e510925c762a9
#
_cell.length_a   1.000
_cell.length_b   1.000
_cell.length_c   1.000
_cell.angle_alpha   90.00
_cell.angle_beta   90.00
_cell.angle_gamma   90.00
#
_symmetry.space_group_name_H-M   'P 1'
#
loop_
_entity.id
_entity.type
_entity.pdbx_description
1 polymer ?
#
loop_
_entity_poly.entity_id
_entity_poly.type
_entity_poly.pdbx_seq_one_letter_code
_entity_poly.pdbx_strand_id
1 'polypeptide(L)'
;MSDVKIPETSHDVTIFAASWCPFCRKLIGDLEANGTPFAVIDPDSEEGQAKNANPWIESVNDGNRIIPTVLFSDGSSMTNPPASDVAKKLEELQG
;
A
#
# COMPACT_ATOMS: atom_id res chain seq x y z
N MET A 1 6.98 -8.27 21.97
CA MET A 1 6.92 -7.43 20.74
C MET A 1 6.87 -8.32 19.53
N SER A 2 5.86 -8.16 18.74
CA SER A 2 5.75 -8.94 17.53
C SER A 2 6.59 -8.27 16.43
N ASP A 3 7.56 -9.00 15.92
CA ASP A 3 8.34 -8.54 14.79
C ASP A 3 7.53 -8.81 13.52
N VAL A 4 6.67 -7.85 13.19
CA VAL A 4 5.90 -7.96 11.95
C VAL A 4 6.81 -7.61 10.79
N LYS A 5 6.99 -8.58 9.91
CA LYS A 5 7.86 -8.42 8.77
C LYS A 5 7.18 -7.54 7.72
N ILE A 6 7.94 -6.58 7.16
CA ILE A 6 7.45 -5.77 6.04
C ILE A 6 7.32 -6.67 4.82
N PRO A 7 6.16 -6.66 4.13
CA PRO A 7 5.99 -7.49 2.93
C PRO A 7 7.03 -7.15 1.86
N GLU A 8 7.57 -8.18 1.23
CA GLU A 8 8.54 -8.00 0.15
C GLU A 8 7.79 -7.62 -1.13
N THR A 9 8.23 -6.55 -1.77
CA THR A 9 7.65 -6.08 -3.02
C THR A 9 8.77 -5.67 -3.98
N SER A 10 8.49 -5.75 -5.27
CA SER A 10 9.45 -5.37 -6.31
C SER A 10 9.18 -3.98 -6.88
N HIS A 11 8.21 -3.26 -6.32
CA HIS A 11 7.80 -1.94 -6.80
C HIS A 11 8.10 -0.88 -5.74
N ASP A 12 8.30 0.36 -6.20
CA ASP A 12 8.49 1.48 -5.28
C ASP A 12 7.21 1.80 -4.52
N VAL A 13 6.05 1.56 -5.13
CA VAL A 13 4.74 1.80 -4.54
C VAL A 13 3.90 0.54 -4.66
N THR A 14 3.45 0.02 -3.54
CA THR A 14 2.54 -1.13 -3.49
C THR A 14 1.32 -0.73 -2.68
N ILE A 15 0.13 -0.92 -3.26
CA ILE A 15 -1.12 -0.55 -2.62
C ILE A 15 -1.84 -1.83 -2.19
N PHE A 16 -2.04 -1.97 -0.88
CA PHE A 16 -2.86 -3.06 -0.35
C PHE A 16 -4.31 -2.60 -0.39
N ALA A 17 -5.09 -3.22 -1.26
CA ALA A 17 -6.43 -2.77 -1.61
C ALA A 17 -7.32 -3.94 -1.97
N ALA A 18 -8.64 -3.72 -1.91
CA ALA A 18 -9.63 -4.70 -2.34
C ALA A 18 -10.52 -4.08 -3.41
N SER A 19 -10.99 -4.93 -4.34
CA SER A 19 -11.79 -4.45 -5.47
C SER A 19 -13.14 -3.85 -5.06
N TRP A 20 -13.67 -4.25 -3.89
CA TRP A 20 -14.95 -3.76 -3.37
C TRP A 20 -14.83 -2.43 -2.61
N CYS A 21 -13.62 -1.97 -2.35
CA CYS A 21 -13.37 -0.81 -1.50
C CYS A 21 -13.41 0.49 -2.31
N PRO A 22 -14.37 1.40 -2.03
CA PRO A 22 -14.47 2.66 -2.79
C PRO A 22 -13.24 3.56 -2.65
N PHE A 23 -12.67 3.63 -1.45
CA PHE A 23 -11.47 4.45 -1.21
C PHE A 23 -10.26 3.91 -1.96
N CYS A 24 -10.14 2.57 -2.05
CA CYS A 24 -9.09 1.92 -2.81
C CYS A 24 -9.22 2.24 -4.30
N ARG A 25 -10.44 2.13 -4.82
CA ARG A 25 -10.71 2.38 -6.24
C ARG A 25 -10.43 3.84 -6.61
N LYS A 26 -10.77 4.77 -5.71
CA LYS A 26 -10.49 6.17 -5.95
C LYS A 26 -8.98 6.45 -6.01
N LEU A 27 -8.24 5.94 -5.05
CA LEU A 27 -6.78 6.13 -5.03
C LEU A 27 -6.14 5.55 -6.27
N ILE A 28 -6.50 4.31 -6.64
CA ILE A 28 -5.95 3.63 -7.81
C ILE A 28 -6.28 4.41 -9.09
N GLY A 29 -7.53 4.85 -9.23
CA GLY A 29 -7.95 5.63 -10.40
C GLY A 29 -7.20 6.95 -10.53
N ASP A 30 -7.00 7.65 -9.41
CA ASP A 30 -6.27 8.91 -9.40
C ASP A 30 -4.79 8.71 -9.75
N LEU A 31 -4.18 7.64 -9.25
CA LEU A 31 -2.78 7.32 -9.57
C LEU A 31 -2.62 6.95 -11.05
N GLU A 32 -3.56 6.20 -11.59
CA GLU A 32 -3.56 5.87 -13.03
C GLU A 32 -3.68 7.13 -13.87
N ALA A 33 -4.58 8.04 -13.49
CA ALA A 33 -4.77 9.30 -14.21
C ALA A 33 -3.50 10.17 -14.17
N ASN A 34 -2.73 10.09 -13.11
CA ASN A 34 -1.48 10.84 -12.96
C ASN A 34 -0.28 10.16 -13.61
N GLY A 35 -0.45 8.94 -14.13
CA GLY A 35 0.66 8.18 -14.70
C GLY A 35 1.65 7.67 -13.66
N THR A 36 1.27 7.62 -12.39
CA THR A 36 2.13 7.16 -11.31
C THR A 36 2.20 5.63 -11.31
N PRO A 37 3.39 5.02 -11.42
CA PRO A 37 3.49 3.56 -11.39
C PRO A 37 3.24 3.00 -9.99
N PHE A 38 2.54 1.87 -9.93
CA PHE A 38 2.23 1.20 -8.67
C PHE A 38 1.86 -0.26 -8.93
N ALA A 39 1.91 -1.07 -7.86
CA ALA A 39 1.38 -2.42 -7.86
C ALA A 39 0.22 -2.50 -6.86
N VAL A 40 -0.73 -3.40 -7.09
CA VAL A 40 -1.87 -3.61 -6.19
C VAL A 40 -1.86 -5.05 -5.72
N ILE A 41 -2.00 -5.24 -4.42
CA ILE A 41 -2.11 -6.57 -3.82
C ILE A 41 -3.33 -6.56 -2.90
N ASP A 42 -4.25 -7.51 -3.13
CA ASP A 42 -5.36 -7.70 -2.20
C ASP A 42 -4.81 -8.46 -0.98
N PRO A 43 -4.91 -7.89 0.23
CA PRO A 43 -4.33 -8.54 1.42
C PRO A 43 -4.99 -9.87 1.77
N ASP A 44 -6.21 -10.11 1.31
CA ASP A 44 -6.91 -11.36 1.55
C ASP A 44 -6.70 -12.40 0.44
N SER A 45 -5.98 -12.03 -0.63
CA SER A 45 -5.61 -12.96 -1.69
C SER A 45 -4.52 -13.92 -1.22
N GLU A 46 -4.27 -14.97 -2.00
CA GLU A 46 -3.18 -15.89 -1.68
C GLU A 46 -1.84 -15.17 -1.62
N GLU A 47 -1.60 -14.26 -2.56
CA GLU A 47 -0.37 -13.46 -2.59
C GLU A 47 -0.28 -12.58 -1.32
N GLY A 48 -1.36 -11.91 -0.95
CA GLY A 48 -1.39 -11.07 0.24
C GLY A 48 -1.12 -11.87 1.52
N GLN A 49 -1.74 -13.05 1.63
CA GLN A 49 -1.54 -13.91 2.79
C GLN A 49 -0.12 -14.45 2.84
N ALA A 50 0.45 -14.84 1.71
CA ALA A 50 1.82 -15.33 1.64
C ALA A 50 2.83 -14.24 2.05
N LYS A 51 2.50 -12.97 1.83
CA LYS A 51 3.35 -11.83 2.20
C LYS A 51 3.07 -11.30 3.60
N ASN A 52 2.14 -11.92 4.34
CA ASN A 52 1.70 -11.46 5.66
C ASN A 52 1.20 -10.01 5.63
N ALA A 53 0.42 -9.67 4.62
CA ALA A 53 -0.05 -8.30 4.40
C ALA A 53 -0.92 -7.80 5.56
N ASN A 54 -1.92 -8.58 5.99
CA ASN A 54 -2.81 -8.14 7.07
C ASN A 54 -2.09 -7.88 8.40
N PRO A 55 -1.19 -8.76 8.88
CA PRO A 55 -0.42 -8.45 10.09
C PRO A 55 0.39 -7.16 9.96
N TRP A 56 0.99 -6.92 8.78
CA TRP A 56 1.73 -5.69 8.55
C TRP A 56 0.80 -4.47 8.54
N ILE A 57 -0.35 -4.57 7.85
CA ILE A 57 -1.33 -3.48 7.80
C ILE A 57 -1.76 -3.11 9.22
N GLU A 58 -2.07 -4.10 10.06
CA GLU A 58 -2.44 -3.87 11.44
C GLU A 58 -1.32 -3.21 12.24
N SER A 59 -0.06 -3.61 11.99
CA SER A 59 1.08 -3.06 12.72
C SER A 59 1.30 -1.57 12.46
N VAL A 60 0.95 -1.07 11.27
CA VAL A 60 1.12 0.34 10.90
C VAL A 60 -0.15 1.16 11.11
N ASN A 61 -1.23 0.54 11.58
CA ASN A 61 -2.53 1.18 11.78
C ASN A 61 -3.09 0.91 13.18
N ASP A 62 -2.22 0.83 14.18
CA ASP A 62 -2.62 0.64 15.60
C ASP A 62 -3.50 -0.59 15.82
N GLY A 63 -3.24 -1.67 15.10
CA GLY A 63 -3.98 -2.92 15.22
C GLY A 63 -5.21 -3.03 14.35
N ASN A 64 -5.44 -2.05 13.47
CA ASN A 64 -6.63 -2.02 12.61
C ASN A 64 -6.30 -2.45 11.18
N ARG A 65 -7.21 -3.21 10.57
CA ARG A 65 -7.09 -3.59 9.17
C ARG A 65 -7.71 -2.51 8.30
N ILE A 66 -6.90 -1.54 7.90
CA ILE A 66 -7.36 -0.41 7.10
C ILE A 66 -6.83 -0.54 5.67
N ILE A 67 -7.68 -0.37 4.68
CA ILE A 67 -7.31 -0.29 3.29
C ILE A 67 -7.93 0.98 2.67
N PRO A 68 -7.28 1.61 1.70
CA PRO A 68 -5.96 1.28 1.16
C PRO A 68 -4.83 1.66 2.11
N THR A 69 -3.86 0.79 2.25
CA THR A 69 -2.60 1.09 2.94
C THR A 69 -1.49 0.92 1.91
N VAL A 70 -0.64 1.93 1.78
CA VAL A 70 0.41 1.98 0.77
C VAL A 70 1.75 1.69 1.41
N LEU A 71 2.50 0.78 0.80
CA LEU A 71 3.87 0.44 1.21
C LEU A 71 4.85 0.98 0.16
N PHE A 72 5.86 1.67 0.63
CA PHE A 72 6.92 2.21 -0.22
C PHE A 72 8.19 1.35 -0.12
N SER A 73 9.04 1.45 -1.13
CA SER A 73 10.25 0.62 -1.20
C SER A 73 11.26 0.90 -0.08
N ASP A 74 11.15 2.05 0.58
CA ASP A 74 12.00 2.37 1.73
C ASP A 74 11.45 1.81 3.05
N GLY A 75 10.35 1.07 3.01
CA GLY A 75 9.72 0.50 4.20
C GLY A 75 8.69 1.39 4.87
N SER A 76 8.54 2.64 4.41
CA SER A 76 7.54 3.55 4.96
C SER A 76 6.15 3.21 4.43
N SER A 77 5.12 3.76 5.06
CA SER A 77 3.74 3.50 4.68
C SER A 77 2.89 4.75 4.81
N MET A 78 1.75 4.74 4.11
CA MET A 78 0.70 5.75 4.25
C MET A 78 -0.64 5.04 4.27
N THR A 79 -1.57 5.53 5.10
CA THR A 79 -2.91 4.96 5.22
C THR A 79 -3.90 5.89 4.56
N ASN A 80 -4.63 5.36 3.57
CA ASN A 80 -5.64 6.08 2.81
C ASN A 80 -5.15 7.47 2.36
N PRO A 81 -3.96 7.56 1.72
CA PRO A 81 -3.40 8.85 1.33
C PRO A 81 -4.08 9.38 0.07
N PRO A 82 -4.06 10.70 -0.14
CA PRO A 82 -4.40 11.24 -1.46
C PRO A 82 -3.32 10.85 -2.47
N ALA A 83 -3.71 10.74 -3.74
CA ALA A 83 -2.77 10.34 -4.81
C ALA A 83 -1.58 11.30 -4.92
N SER A 84 -1.80 12.60 -4.65
CA SER A 84 -0.72 13.58 -4.69
C SER A 84 0.39 13.27 -3.68
N ASP A 85 0.03 12.78 -2.50
CA ASP A 85 1.01 12.43 -1.47
C ASP A 85 1.82 11.20 -1.89
N VAL A 86 1.17 10.23 -2.53
CA VAL A 86 1.85 9.04 -3.04
C VAL A 86 2.84 9.42 -4.14
N ALA A 87 2.41 10.27 -5.09
CA ALA A 87 3.26 10.73 -6.19
C ALA A 87 4.46 11.49 -5.66
N LYS A 88 4.26 12.35 -4.66
CA LYS A 88 5.33 13.13 -4.04
C LYS A 88 6.36 12.21 -3.36
N LYS A 89 5.88 11.20 -2.63
CA LYS A 89 6.78 10.23 -1.97
C LYS A 89 7.59 9.46 -3.00
N LEU A 90 6.95 9.05 -4.10
CA LEU A 90 7.65 8.34 -5.17
C LEU A 90 8.76 9.20 -5.76
N GLU A 91 8.52 10.49 -5.97
CA GLU A 91 9.56 11.42 -6.45
C GLU A 91 10.74 11.47 -5.48
N GLU A 92 10.47 11.49 -4.18
CA GLU A 92 11.51 11.47 -3.15
C GLU A 92 12.35 10.19 -3.23
N LEU A 93 11.71 9.05 -3.49
CA LEU A 93 12.39 7.76 -3.59
C LEU A 93 13.27 7.66 -4.84
N GLN A 94 12.85 8.32 -5.91
CA GLN A 94 13.57 8.30 -7.20
C GLN A 94 14.64 9.38 -7.29
N GLY A 95 14.49 10.40 -6.50
CA GLY A 95 15.36 11.55 -6.54
C GLY A 95 16.58 11.42 -5.69
#